data_2187c8db7c78033a2d2ea8e91078b1a0
#
_entry.id   2187c8db7c78033a2d2ea8e91078b1a0
#
_cell.length_a   1.000
_cell.length_b   1.000
_cell.length_c   1.000
_cell.angle_alpha   90.00
_cell.angle_beta   90.00
_cell.angle_gamma   90.00
#
_symmetry.space_group_name_H-M   'P 1'
#
loop_
_entity.id
_entity.type
_entity.pdbx_description
1 polymer ?
#
loop_
_entity_poly.entity_id
_entity_poly.type
_entity_poly.pdbx_seq_one_letter_code
_entity_poly.pdbx_strand_id
1 'polypeptide(L)'
;MNNGMETENRVRGTENISETSKKCEKNGQNAARYVLIALFAVYVIALFILLLARTPYDDSVSYSSLIKPVPFETIRSQLRYARYSHSGNLVRYGVKNLIGNAFLFLPMGIFLPCIFKKLRRVYKTVPLIMGLVVLVELLQLATKRGFADIDDHILNTVGAAAGYFIFWLVQNSGKTE
;
A
#
# COMPACT_ATOMS: atom_id res chain seq x y z
N MET A 1 44.00 -41.56 26.11
CA MET A 1 43.04 -40.66 26.81
C MET A 1 42.82 -39.31 26.12
N ASN A 2 43.42 -39.03 24.94
CA ASN A 2 43.39 -37.68 24.30
C ASN A 2 42.26 -37.49 23.24
N ASN A 3 41.70 -38.59 22.69
CA ASN A 3 40.71 -38.45 21.59
C ASN A 3 39.31 -37.92 22.03
N GLY A 4 38.94 -38.06 23.30
CA GLY A 4 37.63 -37.58 23.78
C GLY A 4 37.54 -36.07 23.92
N MET A 5 38.65 -35.42 24.31
CA MET A 5 38.70 -33.97 24.49
C MET A 5 38.73 -33.21 23.16
N GLU A 6 39.34 -33.79 22.13
CA GLU A 6 39.38 -33.18 20.75
C GLU A 6 38.00 -33.25 20.07
N THR A 7 37.31 -34.35 20.22
CA THR A 7 35.93 -34.51 19.69
C THR A 7 34.94 -33.59 20.37
N GLU A 8 35.04 -33.43 21.71
CA GLU A 8 34.19 -32.52 22.48
C GLU A 8 34.40 -31.04 22.11
N ASN A 9 35.66 -30.65 21.92
CA ASN A 9 36.04 -29.29 21.47
C ASN A 9 35.56 -29.00 20.02
N ARG A 10 35.59 -29.99 19.13
CA ARG A 10 35.07 -29.86 17.76
C ARG A 10 33.54 -29.70 17.78
N VAL A 11 32.82 -30.48 18.57
CA VAL A 11 31.34 -30.41 18.67
C VAL A 11 30.94 -29.06 19.24
N ARG A 12 31.58 -28.58 20.30
CA ARG A 12 31.33 -27.22 20.86
C ARG A 12 31.65 -26.11 19.84
N GLY A 13 32.70 -26.26 19.05
CA GLY A 13 33.06 -25.31 18.00
C GLY A 13 32.00 -25.23 16.91
N THR A 14 31.43 -26.35 16.47
CA THR A 14 30.39 -26.41 15.44
C THR A 14 29.03 -25.88 15.99
N GLU A 15 28.69 -26.14 17.25
CA GLU A 15 27.51 -25.59 17.89
C GLU A 15 27.58 -24.06 18.02
N ASN A 16 28.70 -23.52 18.47
CA ASN A 16 28.91 -22.06 18.56
C ASN A 16 28.83 -21.36 17.18
N ILE A 17 29.37 -21.98 16.13
CA ILE A 17 29.30 -21.44 14.76
C ILE A 17 27.84 -21.44 14.28
N SER A 18 27.08 -22.52 14.55
CA SER A 18 25.69 -22.64 14.16
C SER A 18 24.78 -21.63 14.89
N GLU A 19 25.00 -21.40 16.17
CA GLU A 19 24.29 -20.40 16.96
C GLU A 19 24.60 -18.97 16.50
N THR A 20 25.87 -18.68 16.22
CA THR A 20 26.30 -17.37 15.73
C THR A 20 25.70 -17.08 14.35
N SER A 21 25.68 -18.08 13.44
CA SER A 21 25.04 -17.98 12.13
C SER A 21 23.53 -17.70 12.23
N LYS A 22 22.81 -18.46 13.07
CA LYS A 22 21.38 -18.25 13.31
C LYS A 22 21.07 -16.87 13.92
N LYS A 23 21.93 -16.38 14.82
CA LYS A 23 21.80 -15.05 15.42
C LYS A 23 22.06 -13.94 14.40
N CYS A 24 23.03 -14.10 13.53
CA CYS A 24 23.33 -13.16 12.46
C CYS A 24 22.19 -13.08 11.44
N GLU A 25 21.64 -14.23 11.02
CA GLU A 25 20.49 -14.32 10.12
C GLU A 25 19.24 -13.66 10.74
N LYS A 26 18.95 -13.94 12.00
CA LYS A 26 17.83 -13.34 12.74
C LYS A 26 17.97 -11.82 12.87
N ASN A 27 19.20 -11.34 13.11
CA ASN A 27 19.47 -9.89 13.14
C ASN A 27 19.27 -9.23 11.77
N GLY A 28 19.71 -9.88 10.69
CA GLY A 28 19.48 -9.41 9.32
C GLY A 28 18.00 -9.33 8.96
N GLN A 29 17.22 -10.35 9.34
CA GLN A 29 15.76 -10.37 9.13
C GLN A 29 15.06 -9.26 9.92
N ASN A 30 15.47 -9.00 11.16
CA ASN A 30 14.94 -7.91 11.96
C ASN A 30 15.28 -6.55 11.37
N ALA A 31 16.52 -6.33 10.94
CA ALA A 31 16.94 -5.08 10.30
C ALA A 31 16.14 -4.80 9.03
N ALA A 32 15.97 -5.78 8.15
CA ALA A 32 15.15 -5.66 6.95
C ALA A 32 13.69 -5.30 7.27
N ARG A 33 13.13 -5.89 8.33
CA ARG A 33 11.77 -5.58 8.80
C ARG A 33 11.65 -4.14 9.30
N TYR A 34 12.63 -3.63 10.05
CA TYR A 34 12.62 -2.23 10.52
C TYR A 34 12.71 -1.25 9.37
N VAL A 35 13.56 -1.52 8.36
CA VAL A 35 13.63 -0.72 7.14
C VAL A 35 12.28 -0.69 6.41
N LEU A 36 11.62 -1.85 6.28
CA LEU A 36 10.32 -1.94 5.63
C LEU A 36 9.25 -1.13 6.39
N ILE A 37 9.25 -1.19 7.72
CA ILE A 37 8.33 -0.40 8.56
C ILE A 37 8.62 1.10 8.41
N ALA A 38 9.88 1.51 8.37
CA ALA A 38 10.25 2.91 8.18
C ALA A 38 9.80 3.43 6.80
N LEU A 39 10.02 2.66 5.73
CA LEU A 39 9.53 2.99 4.39
C LEU A 39 8.01 3.08 4.34
N PHE A 40 7.31 2.17 5.00
CA PHE A 40 5.86 2.21 5.12
C PHE A 40 5.37 3.45 5.87
N ALA A 41 6.03 3.83 6.96
CA ALA A 41 5.70 5.03 7.71
C ALA A 41 5.87 6.30 6.86
N VAL A 42 6.98 6.42 6.12
CA VAL A 42 7.21 7.53 5.19
C VAL A 42 6.13 7.56 4.11
N TYR A 43 5.78 6.40 3.54
CA TYR A 43 4.70 6.29 2.55
C TYR A 43 3.35 6.73 3.12
N VAL A 44 2.98 6.30 4.32
CA VAL A 44 1.70 6.70 4.96
C VAL A 44 1.66 8.19 5.24
N ILE A 45 2.78 8.78 5.71
CA ILE A 45 2.89 10.23 5.91
C ILE A 45 2.71 10.97 4.58
N ALA A 46 3.41 10.54 3.53
CA ALA A 46 3.28 11.12 2.20
C ALA A 46 1.86 11.01 1.65
N LEU A 47 1.23 9.84 1.81
CA LEU A 47 -0.16 9.59 1.45
C LEU A 47 -1.10 10.58 2.17
N PHE A 48 -0.94 10.72 3.49
CA PHE A 48 -1.75 11.62 4.30
C PHE A 48 -1.60 13.08 3.87
N ILE A 49 -0.36 13.52 3.61
CA ILE A 49 -0.09 14.86 3.09
C ILE A 49 -0.76 15.06 1.72
N LEU A 50 -0.60 14.13 0.78
CA LEU A 50 -1.17 14.23 -0.55
C LEU A 50 -2.71 14.29 -0.54
N LEU A 51 -3.35 13.54 0.34
CA LEU A 51 -4.81 13.45 0.43
C LEU A 51 -5.43 14.63 1.17
N LEU A 52 -4.75 15.18 2.19
CA LEU A 52 -5.27 16.23 3.05
C LEU A 52 -4.66 17.62 2.81
N ALA A 53 -3.58 17.74 2.03
CA ALA A 53 -2.95 19.03 1.72
C ALA A 53 -3.72 19.88 0.71
N ARG A 54 -4.88 19.40 0.23
CA ARG A 54 -5.75 20.16 -0.67
C ARG A 54 -6.33 21.37 0.08
N THR A 55 -6.45 22.51 -0.61
CA THR A 55 -7.16 23.67 -0.07
C THR A 55 -8.63 23.33 0.16
N PRO A 56 -9.21 23.68 1.32
CA PRO A 56 -10.63 23.47 1.54
C PRO A 56 -11.47 24.24 0.51
N TYR A 57 -12.62 23.68 0.15
CA TYR A 57 -13.62 24.40 -0.60
C TYR A 57 -14.22 25.53 0.24
N ASP A 58 -14.71 26.57 -0.43
CA ASP A 58 -15.43 27.67 0.20
C ASP A 58 -16.63 27.18 1.01
N ASP A 59 -16.98 27.89 2.10
CA ASP A 59 -18.09 27.53 2.97
C ASP A 59 -19.44 27.57 2.27
N SER A 60 -19.56 28.32 1.17
CA SER A 60 -20.75 28.34 0.31
C SER A 60 -21.01 27.02 -0.43
N VAL A 61 -19.98 26.15 -0.54
CA VAL A 61 -20.14 24.84 -1.23
C VAL A 61 -20.90 23.88 -0.35
N SER A 62 -22.06 23.43 -0.84
CA SER A 62 -22.88 22.45 -0.13
C SER A 62 -22.20 21.07 -0.08
N TYR A 63 -22.34 20.37 1.04
CA TYR A 63 -21.86 18.99 1.17
C TYR A 63 -22.46 18.04 0.12
N SER A 64 -23.70 18.28 -0.29
CA SER A 64 -24.36 17.45 -1.33
C SER A 64 -23.65 17.50 -2.67
N SER A 65 -23.02 18.62 -3.01
CA SER A 65 -22.24 18.76 -4.25
C SER A 65 -20.84 18.08 -4.20
N LEU A 66 -20.38 17.77 -2.99
CA LEU A 66 -19.12 17.07 -2.76
C LEU A 66 -19.27 15.55 -2.75
N ILE A 67 -20.50 15.03 -2.81
CA ILE A 67 -20.79 13.60 -2.83
C ILE A 67 -21.11 13.17 -4.26
N LYS A 68 -20.38 12.21 -4.79
CA LYS A 68 -20.56 11.63 -6.12
C LYS A 68 -20.85 10.13 -5.99
N PRO A 69 -22.12 9.77 -5.80
CA PRO A 69 -22.52 8.39 -5.48
C PRO A 69 -22.69 7.51 -6.73
N VAL A 70 -22.63 8.07 -7.93
CA VAL A 70 -22.92 7.33 -9.16
C VAL A 70 -21.64 6.63 -9.66
N PRO A 71 -21.60 5.28 -9.66
CA PRO A 71 -20.43 4.55 -10.11
C PRO A 71 -20.14 4.80 -11.59
N PHE A 72 -18.84 4.86 -11.91
CA PHE A 72 -18.31 5.05 -13.26
C PHE A 72 -18.64 6.40 -13.92
N GLU A 73 -19.24 7.35 -13.21
CA GLU A 73 -19.57 8.67 -13.76
C GLU A 73 -18.28 9.50 -13.97
N THR A 74 -17.44 9.57 -12.95
CA THR A 74 -16.15 10.28 -12.99
C THR A 74 -15.20 9.62 -13.99
N ILE A 75 -15.07 8.30 -13.96
CA ILE A 75 -14.24 7.54 -14.92
C ILE A 75 -14.71 7.78 -16.34
N ARG A 76 -16.00 7.64 -16.59
CA ARG A 76 -16.59 7.82 -17.94
C ARG A 76 -16.43 9.26 -18.44
N SER A 77 -16.64 10.25 -17.58
CA SER A 77 -16.47 11.66 -17.94
C SER A 77 -15.02 11.97 -18.30
N GLN A 78 -14.06 11.50 -17.50
CA GLN A 78 -12.64 11.70 -17.74
C GLN A 78 -12.15 11.00 -19.01
N LEU A 79 -12.60 9.76 -19.26
CA LEU A 79 -12.33 9.06 -20.52
C LEU A 79 -12.95 9.77 -21.74
N ARG A 80 -14.16 10.34 -21.59
CA ARG A 80 -14.79 11.14 -22.64
C ARG A 80 -13.99 12.40 -22.93
N TYR A 81 -13.54 13.12 -21.90
CA TYR A 81 -12.66 14.28 -22.07
C TYR A 81 -11.35 13.89 -22.75
N ALA A 82 -10.75 12.76 -22.37
CA ALA A 82 -9.54 12.25 -23.01
C ALA A 82 -9.74 11.97 -24.52
N ARG A 83 -10.91 11.50 -24.91
CA ARG A 83 -11.22 11.11 -26.30
C ARG A 83 -11.59 12.30 -27.21
N TYR A 84 -12.31 13.29 -26.67
CA TYR A 84 -12.89 14.36 -27.45
C TYR A 84 -12.26 15.73 -27.22
N SER A 85 -11.42 15.89 -26.22
CA SER A 85 -10.74 17.17 -25.98
C SER A 85 -9.48 17.30 -26.84
N HIS A 86 -9.43 18.35 -27.64
CA HIS A 86 -8.23 18.77 -28.38
C HIS A 86 -7.21 19.47 -27.45
N SER A 87 -7.55 19.69 -26.18
CA SER A 87 -6.68 20.31 -25.19
C SER A 87 -5.90 19.22 -24.43
N GLY A 88 -4.63 19.04 -24.75
CA GLY A 88 -3.74 18.07 -24.12
C GLY A 88 -3.64 18.22 -22.59
N ASN A 89 -3.94 19.40 -22.04
CA ASN A 89 -3.91 19.66 -20.61
C ASN A 89 -5.09 18.99 -19.87
N LEU A 90 -6.29 19.00 -20.43
CA LEU A 90 -7.48 18.37 -19.83
C LEU A 90 -7.37 16.84 -19.84
N VAL A 91 -6.86 16.28 -20.95
CA VAL A 91 -6.57 14.84 -21.06
C VAL A 91 -5.58 14.40 -19.98
N ARG A 92 -4.49 15.15 -19.80
CA ARG A 92 -3.47 14.87 -18.76
C ARG A 92 -4.05 14.92 -17.35
N TYR A 93 -4.98 15.85 -17.07
CA TYR A 93 -5.61 15.96 -15.75
C TYR A 93 -6.49 14.75 -15.44
N GLY A 94 -7.37 14.34 -16.36
CA GLY A 94 -8.25 13.20 -16.18
C GLY A 94 -7.48 11.87 -16.02
N VAL A 95 -6.53 11.61 -16.92
CA VAL A 95 -5.71 10.39 -16.87
C VAL A 95 -4.83 10.37 -15.61
N LYS A 96 -4.24 11.51 -15.19
CA LYS A 96 -3.47 11.60 -13.96
C LYS A 96 -4.30 11.26 -12.72
N ASN A 97 -5.56 11.71 -12.66
CA ASN A 97 -6.43 11.42 -11.53
C ASN A 97 -6.76 9.93 -11.45
N LEU A 98 -7.15 9.32 -12.58
CA LEU A 98 -7.47 7.89 -12.64
C LEU A 98 -6.26 7.01 -12.27
N ILE A 99 -5.12 7.26 -12.92
CA ILE A 99 -3.89 6.53 -12.66
C ILE A 99 -3.38 6.83 -11.26
N GLY A 100 -3.42 8.11 -10.84
CA GLY A 100 -2.97 8.54 -9.51
C GLY A 100 -3.69 7.78 -8.40
N ASN A 101 -5.02 7.71 -8.42
CA ASN A 101 -5.78 6.99 -7.42
C ASN A 101 -5.46 5.49 -7.41
N ALA A 102 -5.39 4.84 -8.58
CA ALA A 102 -5.02 3.43 -8.65
C ALA A 102 -3.61 3.16 -8.10
N PHE A 103 -2.62 4.02 -8.42
CA PHE A 103 -1.25 3.85 -7.94
C PHE A 103 -1.06 4.26 -6.47
N LEU A 104 -1.92 5.13 -5.94
CA LEU A 104 -1.77 5.68 -4.59
C LEU A 104 -1.86 4.58 -3.52
N PHE A 105 -2.75 3.62 -3.66
CA PHE A 105 -2.96 2.52 -2.70
C PHE A 105 -2.26 1.20 -3.07
N LEU A 106 -1.63 1.13 -4.25
CA LEU A 106 -0.86 -0.06 -4.66
C LEU A 106 0.26 -0.41 -3.66
N PRO A 107 1.10 0.54 -3.17
CA PRO A 107 2.11 0.23 -2.17
C PRO A 107 1.51 -0.31 -0.87
N MET A 108 0.34 0.16 -0.45
CA MET A 108 -0.34 -0.33 0.75
C MET A 108 -0.70 -1.82 0.61
N GLY A 109 -1.14 -2.24 -0.58
CA GLY A 109 -1.41 -3.65 -0.90
C GLY A 109 -0.17 -4.54 -0.79
N ILE A 110 1.04 -3.99 -1.01
CA ILE A 110 2.32 -4.69 -0.86
C ILE A 110 2.80 -4.66 0.60
N PHE A 111 2.87 -3.47 1.20
CA PHE A 111 3.48 -3.28 2.53
C PHE A 111 2.72 -4.00 3.64
N LEU A 112 1.39 -3.93 3.66
CA LEU A 112 0.60 -4.52 4.74
C LEU A 112 0.83 -6.03 4.91
N PRO A 113 0.75 -6.88 3.86
CA PRO A 113 1.01 -8.31 4.02
C PRO A 113 2.50 -8.64 4.23
N CYS A 114 3.43 -7.78 3.79
CA CYS A 114 4.85 -7.91 4.09
C CYS A 114 5.14 -7.70 5.58
N ILE A 115 4.58 -6.65 6.18
CA ILE A 115 4.82 -6.26 7.58
C ILE A 115 4.02 -7.13 8.54
N PHE A 116 2.72 -7.36 8.24
CA PHE A 116 1.79 -8.03 9.11
C PHE A 116 1.44 -9.43 8.59
N LYS A 117 2.01 -10.48 9.18
CA LYS A 117 1.72 -11.88 8.80
C LYS A 117 0.23 -12.23 8.82
N LYS A 118 -0.57 -11.57 9.68
CA LYS A 118 -2.03 -11.78 9.77
C LYS A 118 -2.78 -11.27 8.54
N LEU A 119 -2.17 -10.34 7.78
CA LEU A 119 -2.73 -9.73 6.57
C LEU A 119 -2.24 -10.38 5.26
N ARG A 120 -1.63 -11.58 5.31
CA ARG A 120 -1.19 -12.31 4.12
C ARG A 120 -2.31 -12.98 3.34
N ARG A 121 -3.56 -12.74 3.70
CA ARG A 121 -4.75 -13.28 3.03
C ARG A 121 -5.54 -12.14 2.40
N VAL A 122 -5.83 -12.25 1.09
CA VAL A 122 -6.51 -11.20 0.30
C VAL A 122 -7.81 -10.71 0.95
N TYR A 123 -8.62 -11.63 1.46
CA TYR A 123 -9.90 -11.33 2.12
C TYR A 123 -9.76 -10.58 3.46
N LYS A 124 -8.54 -10.39 3.98
CA LYS A 124 -8.25 -9.55 5.14
C LYS A 124 -7.64 -8.21 4.74
N THR A 125 -6.73 -8.23 3.77
CA THR A 125 -5.98 -7.05 3.36
C THR A 125 -6.83 -6.10 2.53
N VAL A 126 -7.53 -6.62 1.52
CA VAL A 126 -8.32 -5.75 0.63
C VAL A 126 -9.48 -5.08 1.37
N PRO A 127 -10.32 -5.76 2.17
CA PRO A 127 -11.37 -5.09 2.95
C PRO A 127 -10.83 -4.10 3.98
N LEU A 128 -9.66 -4.37 4.59
CA LEU A 128 -9.04 -3.41 5.50
C LEU A 128 -8.68 -2.12 4.76
N ILE A 129 -8.07 -2.24 3.57
CA ILE A 129 -7.70 -1.06 2.77
C ILE A 129 -8.95 -0.33 2.29
N MET A 130 -10.00 -1.05 1.87
CA MET A 130 -11.29 -0.44 1.53
C MET A 130 -11.84 0.41 2.68
N GLY A 131 -11.81 -0.11 3.90
CA GLY A 131 -12.22 0.65 5.09
C GLY A 131 -11.36 1.90 5.33
N LEU A 132 -10.05 1.81 5.10
CA LEU A 132 -9.15 2.96 5.21
C LEU A 132 -9.43 4.02 4.12
N VAL A 133 -9.73 3.60 2.90
CA VAL A 133 -10.14 4.51 1.81
C VAL A 133 -11.41 5.26 2.19
N VAL A 134 -12.44 4.55 2.66
CA VAL A 134 -13.70 5.18 3.14
C VAL A 134 -13.40 6.19 4.26
N LEU A 135 -12.56 5.83 5.23
CA LEU A 135 -12.18 6.73 6.30
C LEU A 135 -11.53 8.02 5.78
N VAL A 136 -10.63 7.90 4.81
CA VAL A 136 -9.97 9.05 4.18
C VAL A 136 -10.99 9.93 3.45
N GLU A 137 -11.90 9.33 2.68
CA GLU A 137 -12.95 10.07 1.96
C GLU A 137 -13.88 10.81 2.93
N LEU A 138 -14.26 10.18 4.06
CA LEU A 138 -15.04 10.83 5.09
C LEU A 138 -14.28 12.01 5.74
N LEU A 139 -12.98 11.87 5.99
CA LEU A 139 -12.14 12.96 6.48
C LEU A 139 -12.03 14.11 5.46
N GLN A 140 -11.88 13.78 4.17
CA GLN A 140 -11.84 14.78 3.09
C GLN A 140 -13.16 15.51 2.95
N LEU A 141 -14.30 14.80 3.07
CA LEU A 141 -15.63 15.39 3.06
C LEU A 141 -15.83 16.28 4.29
N ALA A 142 -15.53 15.79 5.50
CA ALA A 142 -15.70 16.53 6.75
C ALA A 142 -14.88 17.83 6.78
N THR A 143 -13.67 17.80 6.17
CA THR A 143 -12.79 18.97 6.07
C THR A 143 -13.03 19.81 4.81
N LYS A 144 -14.00 19.46 3.98
CA LYS A 144 -14.25 20.06 2.65
C LYS A 144 -13.00 20.12 1.77
N ARG A 145 -12.09 19.14 1.89
CA ARG A 145 -10.83 19.08 1.14
C ARG A 145 -10.85 18.13 -0.05
N GLY A 146 -11.98 17.49 -0.32
CA GLY A 146 -12.14 16.55 -1.42
C GLY A 146 -13.59 16.17 -1.64
N PHE A 147 -13.78 15.29 -2.61
CA PHE A 147 -15.06 14.69 -2.93
C PHE A 147 -15.14 13.29 -2.32
N ALA A 148 -16.31 12.89 -1.84
CA ALA A 148 -16.62 11.50 -1.61
C ALA A 148 -17.07 10.90 -2.94
N ASP A 149 -16.14 10.32 -3.69
CA ASP A 149 -16.36 9.82 -5.04
C ASP A 149 -16.21 8.30 -5.07
N ILE A 150 -17.28 7.60 -5.41
CA ILE A 150 -17.29 6.13 -5.46
C ILE A 150 -16.29 5.58 -6.48
N ASP A 151 -15.98 6.34 -7.53
CA ASP A 151 -15.00 5.93 -8.54
C ASP A 151 -13.58 5.96 -7.98
N ASP A 152 -13.25 6.95 -7.14
CA ASP A 152 -11.97 7.01 -6.44
C ASP A 152 -11.84 5.81 -5.49
N HIS A 153 -12.93 5.43 -4.79
CA HIS A 153 -12.96 4.23 -3.95
C HIS A 153 -12.70 2.94 -4.76
N ILE A 154 -13.34 2.80 -5.92
CA ILE A 154 -13.13 1.65 -6.82
C ILE A 154 -11.67 1.59 -7.29
N LEU A 155 -11.11 2.72 -7.76
CA LEU A 155 -9.75 2.79 -8.29
C LEU A 155 -8.70 2.50 -7.20
N ASN A 156 -8.87 3.06 -6.01
CA ASN A 156 -8.00 2.83 -4.87
C ASN A 156 -8.02 1.35 -4.44
N THR A 157 -9.22 0.73 -4.45
CA THR A 157 -9.38 -0.70 -4.13
C THR A 157 -8.71 -1.58 -5.17
N VAL A 158 -8.86 -1.27 -6.47
CA VAL A 158 -8.20 -1.99 -7.57
C VAL A 158 -6.68 -1.86 -7.44
N GLY A 159 -6.16 -0.66 -7.14
CA GLY A 159 -4.75 -0.44 -6.88
C GLY A 159 -4.22 -1.28 -5.73
N ALA A 160 -4.94 -1.31 -4.61
CA ALA A 160 -4.59 -2.13 -3.45
C ALA A 160 -4.61 -3.64 -3.77
N ALA A 161 -5.60 -4.11 -4.52
CA ALA A 161 -5.69 -5.50 -4.96
C ALA A 161 -4.53 -5.87 -5.90
N ALA A 162 -4.17 -4.98 -6.82
CA ALA A 162 -3.00 -5.15 -7.69
C ALA A 162 -1.70 -5.23 -6.88
N GLY A 163 -1.52 -4.36 -5.88
CA GLY A 163 -0.39 -4.41 -4.96
C GLY A 163 -0.32 -5.71 -4.18
N TYR A 164 -1.46 -6.18 -3.67
CA TYR A 164 -1.53 -7.48 -3.01
C TYR A 164 -1.19 -8.64 -3.97
N PHE A 165 -1.63 -8.58 -5.21
CA PHE A 165 -1.31 -9.58 -6.22
C PHE A 165 0.19 -9.64 -6.51
N ILE A 166 0.87 -8.50 -6.60
CA ILE A 166 2.34 -8.43 -6.72
C ILE A 166 3.01 -9.11 -5.51
N PHE A 167 2.57 -8.79 -4.30
CA PHE A 167 3.07 -9.45 -3.09
C PHE A 167 2.88 -10.98 -3.17
N TRP A 168 1.70 -11.43 -3.59
CA TRP A 168 1.37 -12.86 -3.69
C TRP A 168 2.27 -13.57 -4.71
N LEU A 169 2.51 -12.97 -5.89
CA LEU A 169 3.42 -13.49 -6.90
C LEU A 169 4.84 -13.68 -6.33
N VAL A 170 5.39 -12.64 -5.72
CA VAL A 170 6.74 -12.69 -5.14
C VAL A 170 6.84 -13.76 -4.04
N GLN A 171 5.82 -13.86 -3.18
CA GLN A 171 5.82 -14.85 -2.09
C GLN A 171 5.75 -16.29 -2.62
N ASN A 172 5.06 -16.53 -3.74
CA ASN A 172 4.95 -17.88 -4.30
C ASN A 172 6.14 -18.28 -5.19
N SER A 173 6.78 -17.31 -5.86
CA SER A 173 7.98 -17.59 -6.65
C SER A 173 9.16 -18.11 -5.81
N GLY A 174 9.27 -17.72 -4.53
CA GLY A 174 10.30 -18.21 -3.62
C GLY A 174 10.02 -19.60 -2.99
N LYS A 175 8.94 -20.30 -3.40
CA LYS A 175 8.59 -21.63 -2.90
C LYS A 175 8.84 -22.75 -3.92
N THR A 176 9.29 -22.42 -5.11
CA THR A 176 9.51 -23.36 -6.22
C THR A 176 10.97 -23.77 -6.37
N GLU A 177 11.86 -23.37 -5.48
CA GLU A 177 13.23 -23.87 -5.29
C GLU A 177 13.33 -24.67 -3.97
#